data_eab3e8dcbecf23f0474f10446d706e34
#
_entry.id   eab3e8dcbecf23f0474f10446d706e34
#
_cell.length_a   1.000
_cell.length_b   1.000
_cell.length_c   1.000
_cell.angle_alpha   90.00
_cell.angle_beta   90.00
_cell.angle_gamma   90.00
#
_symmetry.space_group_name_H-M   'P 1'
#
loop_
_entity.id
_entity.type
_entity.pdbx_description
1 polymer ?
#
loop_
_entity_poly.entity_id
_entity_poly.type
_entity_poly.pdbx_seq_one_letter_code
_entity_poly.pdbx_strand_id
1 'polypeptide(L)'
;NDGNLDVVVNNILDPVIVYKNNAAKKNNYVNIKLTGSPKNINAIGTKCFVFKKSEIITAEKYSVRGFMSSMETPLHIGIGNAPADSMFIVWPDNTYQMLTPDTATKELNIAWKSGLPVFDYKIIQNYYKPAGRPMTDITAATGINYVHEENKFNEFNREILLPRMFGSEGPALAVGDVNNDGLEDVYIGSAKWKTSALFMQSKEGKFTKTNQPQFTQDSTYEDVDACFADVNNDGFKDIVVASGGNEYFGTEPWRLPRVYINDGKGNMSKLENAFPGIYLTQSCIKPFDFNKDGFIDFFIGCRTTPFAYGTIPPSYILQNDGTGHFKNVTGDVAKELEHLGFITNAVWADINSDSQMDLVVTLEWGGIEAFINEKGKFSKKEICNKNGWWNFVTPIDIDGDGDMDFIAGNQGENTKLQPDVNQPIRMYYNDFDDNGKKEQVTTYYKQDMEIPLASKMDLEKQMPFIKKKYLFAADYSTAAVADIFTGEKLKSAVLFNADYFSNSVLINDGKGNFEVKKLPWQAQLSCLKDAVIIDANGDQLPDILTGGNYFAQAIEINRNDANFGTVLINKGKGEFVAESINGVLIKNQISHILPIRINKNTAYIIARNNDAVMVIK
;
A
#
# COMPACT_ATOMS: atom_id res chain seq x y z
N ASN A 1 -43.36 -9.73 -1.23
CA ASN A 1 -43.32 -9.91 0.24
C ASN A 1 -42.61 -11.20 0.63
N ASP A 2 -41.47 -11.47 0.04
CA ASP A 2 -40.64 -12.65 0.35
C ASP A 2 -39.59 -12.36 1.43
N GLY A 3 -39.49 -11.13 1.92
CA GLY A 3 -38.58 -10.68 2.97
C GLY A 3 -37.22 -10.20 2.47
N ASN A 4 -37.00 -10.17 1.15
CA ASN A 4 -35.84 -9.56 0.52
C ASN A 4 -36.20 -8.13 0.09
N LEU A 5 -35.23 -7.23 0.14
CA LEU A 5 -35.41 -5.89 -0.43
C LEU A 5 -35.11 -5.93 -1.92
N ASP A 6 -36.05 -5.47 -2.73
CA ASP A 6 -35.88 -5.26 -4.16
C ASP A 6 -35.39 -3.83 -4.42
N VAL A 7 -34.78 -3.59 -5.57
CA VAL A 7 -34.26 -2.28 -5.97
C VAL A 7 -35.04 -1.74 -7.16
N VAL A 8 -35.54 -0.50 -7.03
CA VAL A 8 -36.17 0.21 -8.15
C VAL A 8 -35.28 1.39 -8.53
N VAL A 9 -34.87 1.45 -9.80
CA VAL A 9 -34.04 2.54 -10.34
C VAL A 9 -34.85 3.34 -11.34
N ASN A 10 -34.97 4.63 -11.09
CA ASN A 10 -35.56 5.57 -12.04
C ASN A 10 -34.44 6.27 -12.82
N ASN A 11 -34.48 6.14 -14.14
CA ASN A 11 -33.44 6.63 -15.06
C ASN A 11 -33.92 7.90 -15.75
N ILE A 12 -32.98 8.77 -16.14
CA ILE A 12 -33.28 9.94 -16.99
C ILE A 12 -33.35 9.45 -18.45
N LEU A 13 -34.51 9.71 -19.11
CA LEU A 13 -34.77 9.36 -20.51
C LEU A 13 -34.77 7.85 -20.84
N ASP A 14 -34.71 6.99 -19.83
CA ASP A 14 -34.77 5.54 -19.96
C ASP A 14 -35.91 4.96 -19.10
N PRO A 15 -36.42 3.75 -19.42
CA PRO A 15 -37.43 3.09 -18.60
C PRO A 15 -36.97 2.83 -17.17
N VAL A 16 -37.90 2.80 -16.24
CA VAL A 16 -37.67 2.36 -14.86
C VAL A 16 -37.23 0.90 -14.85
N ILE A 17 -36.17 0.60 -14.11
CA ILE A 17 -35.66 -0.77 -13.94
C ILE A 17 -36.04 -1.27 -12.54
N VAL A 18 -36.56 -2.48 -12.48
CA VAL A 18 -36.85 -3.17 -11.22
C VAL A 18 -35.96 -4.41 -11.12
N TYR A 19 -35.06 -4.38 -10.14
CA TYR A 19 -34.21 -5.53 -9.80
C TYR A 19 -34.85 -6.33 -8.66
N LYS A 20 -35.26 -7.57 -8.96
CA LYS A 20 -35.74 -8.50 -7.95
C LYS A 20 -34.54 -9.15 -7.25
N ASN A 21 -34.56 -9.13 -5.91
CA ASN A 21 -33.56 -9.83 -5.12
C ASN A 21 -33.91 -11.32 -4.99
N ASN A 22 -33.20 -12.13 -5.76
CA ASN A 22 -33.36 -13.59 -5.76
C ASN A 22 -32.37 -14.31 -4.82
N ALA A 23 -31.73 -13.60 -3.88
CA ALA A 23 -30.82 -14.23 -2.94
C ALA A 23 -31.52 -15.35 -2.16
N ALA A 24 -30.85 -16.47 -2.03
CA ALA A 24 -31.35 -17.58 -1.23
C ALA A 24 -31.50 -17.15 0.24
N LYS A 25 -32.65 -17.43 0.86
CA LYS A 25 -32.93 -17.09 2.26
C LYS A 25 -32.08 -17.93 3.22
N LYS A 26 -30.83 -17.53 3.42
CA LYS A 26 -29.92 -18.19 4.35
C LYS A 26 -29.79 -17.47 5.70
N ASN A 27 -30.13 -16.17 5.76
CA ASN A 27 -29.93 -15.33 6.92
C ASN A 27 -31.24 -14.87 7.54
N ASN A 28 -31.24 -14.70 8.86
CA ASN A 28 -32.35 -14.10 9.58
C ASN A 28 -32.32 -12.57 9.43
N TYR A 29 -33.50 -11.97 9.52
CA TYR A 29 -33.69 -10.51 9.51
C TYR A 29 -34.82 -10.12 10.46
N VAL A 30 -34.83 -8.82 10.83
CA VAL A 30 -35.91 -8.21 11.59
C VAL A 30 -36.33 -6.89 10.92
N ASN A 31 -37.64 -6.68 10.81
CA ASN A 31 -38.26 -5.42 10.40
C ASN A 31 -38.76 -4.69 11.65
N ILE A 32 -38.31 -3.46 11.87
CA ILE A 32 -38.71 -2.67 13.03
C ILE A 32 -39.50 -1.46 12.57
N LYS A 33 -40.80 -1.44 12.87
CA LYS A 33 -41.65 -0.26 12.72
C LYS A 33 -41.51 0.62 13.95
N LEU A 34 -41.07 1.86 13.74
CA LEU A 34 -40.82 2.83 14.81
C LEU A 34 -41.91 3.88 14.83
N THR A 35 -42.46 4.14 16.01
CA THR A 35 -43.31 5.32 16.29
C THR A 35 -42.56 6.21 17.27
N GLY A 36 -42.17 7.39 16.82
CA GLY A 36 -41.40 8.34 17.61
C GLY A 36 -42.25 9.21 18.55
N SER A 37 -41.60 10.23 19.13
CA SER A 37 -42.24 11.23 19.97
C SER A 37 -43.24 12.09 19.17
N PRO A 38 -44.16 12.82 19.83
CA PRO A 38 -45.08 13.71 19.13
C PRO A 38 -44.42 14.76 18.22
N LYS A 39 -43.17 15.13 18.48
CA LYS A 39 -42.40 16.08 17.67
C LYS A 39 -41.64 15.40 16.49
N ASN A 40 -41.56 14.09 16.49
CA ASN A 40 -40.90 13.29 15.45
C ASN A 40 -41.57 11.91 15.32
N ILE A 41 -42.84 11.94 14.88
CA ILE A 41 -43.69 10.75 14.85
C ILE A 41 -43.10 9.61 13.99
N ASN A 42 -42.35 9.96 12.94
CA ASN A 42 -41.71 9.03 12.04
C ASN A 42 -40.38 8.46 12.60
N ALA A 43 -39.98 8.87 13.80
CA ALA A 43 -38.77 8.41 14.49
C ALA A 43 -37.47 8.57 13.65
N ILE A 44 -37.38 9.63 12.82
CA ILE A 44 -36.21 9.89 11.98
C ILE A 44 -35.00 10.16 12.87
N GLY A 45 -33.83 9.56 12.56
CA GLY A 45 -32.63 9.65 13.36
C GLY A 45 -32.53 8.61 14.50
N THR A 46 -33.53 7.72 14.64
CA THR A 46 -33.45 6.59 15.58
C THR A 46 -32.42 5.59 15.10
N LYS A 47 -31.54 5.18 16.00
CA LYS A 47 -30.49 4.18 15.75
C LYS A 47 -30.87 2.83 16.36
N CYS A 48 -30.45 1.77 15.68
CA CYS A 48 -30.53 0.41 16.20
C CYS A 48 -29.13 -0.19 16.26
N PHE A 49 -28.76 -0.73 17.41
CA PHE A 49 -27.52 -1.47 17.61
C PHE A 49 -27.84 -2.91 17.98
N VAL A 50 -27.37 -3.87 17.18
CA VAL A 50 -27.51 -5.30 17.46
C VAL A 50 -26.13 -5.85 17.83
N PHE A 51 -25.97 -6.25 19.07
CA PHE A 51 -24.71 -6.81 19.58
C PHE A 51 -24.67 -8.32 19.38
N LYS A 52 -23.57 -8.78 18.88
CA LYS A 52 -23.20 -10.20 18.74
C LYS A 52 -21.78 -10.38 19.27
N LYS A 53 -21.37 -11.63 19.55
CA LYS A 53 -20.05 -11.93 20.14
C LYS A 53 -18.86 -11.20 19.50
N SER A 54 -18.86 -10.98 18.19
CA SER A 54 -17.72 -10.43 17.44
C SER A 54 -18.07 -9.21 16.59
N GLU A 55 -19.32 -8.75 16.58
CA GLU A 55 -19.76 -7.65 15.72
C GLU A 55 -20.91 -6.86 16.33
N ILE A 56 -21.01 -5.58 15.98
CA ILE A 56 -22.18 -4.76 16.20
C ILE A 56 -22.78 -4.42 14.83
N ILE A 57 -24.03 -4.83 14.60
CA ILE A 57 -24.78 -4.41 13.42
C ILE A 57 -25.48 -3.10 13.75
N THR A 58 -25.31 -2.08 12.91
CA THR A 58 -25.92 -0.77 13.11
C THR A 58 -26.88 -0.43 11.98
N ALA A 59 -28.01 0.16 12.33
CA ALA A 59 -28.94 0.75 11.38
C ALA A 59 -29.49 2.07 11.91
N GLU A 60 -29.77 3.01 11.01
CA GLU A 60 -30.37 4.29 11.37
C GLU A 60 -31.57 4.60 10.46
N LYS A 61 -32.60 5.16 11.04
CA LYS A 61 -33.83 5.55 10.35
C LYS A 61 -33.63 6.90 9.65
N TYR A 62 -33.46 6.85 8.33
CA TYR A 62 -33.41 8.04 7.48
C TYR A 62 -34.63 8.16 6.61
N SER A 63 -35.03 9.40 6.28
CA SER A 63 -36.11 9.67 5.33
C SER A 63 -35.64 9.55 3.88
N VAL A 64 -34.37 9.81 3.62
CA VAL A 64 -33.78 9.82 2.27
C VAL A 64 -33.09 8.52 1.99
N ARG A 65 -33.34 7.93 0.83
CA ARG A 65 -32.70 6.72 0.31
C ARG A 65 -32.43 6.90 -1.18
N GLY A 66 -31.15 6.94 -1.55
CA GLY A 66 -30.73 7.19 -2.91
C GLY A 66 -30.78 8.66 -3.32
N PHE A 67 -30.52 8.93 -4.59
CA PHE A 67 -30.49 10.29 -5.13
C PHE A 67 -31.92 10.85 -5.30
N MET A 68 -32.21 11.98 -4.66
CA MET A 68 -33.50 12.69 -4.71
C MET A 68 -34.72 11.77 -4.45
N SER A 69 -34.55 10.75 -3.61
CA SER A 69 -35.55 9.73 -3.34
C SER A 69 -35.79 9.55 -1.85
N SER A 70 -37.03 9.24 -1.48
CA SER A 70 -37.40 8.86 -0.13
C SER A 70 -38.26 7.61 -0.16
N MET A 71 -38.22 6.83 0.91
CA MET A 71 -39.07 5.67 1.06
C MET A 71 -39.49 5.52 2.52
N GLU A 72 -40.74 5.16 2.71
CA GLU A 72 -41.27 4.80 4.04
C GLU A 72 -41.09 3.30 4.22
N THR A 73 -40.05 2.91 4.92
CA THR A 73 -39.81 1.51 5.26
C THR A 73 -39.55 1.35 6.74
N PRO A 74 -39.92 0.22 7.33
CA PRO A 74 -39.37 -0.19 8.62
C PRO A 74 -37.85 -0.27 8.54
N LEU A 75 -37.14 -0.16 9.66
CA LEU A 75 -35.73 -0.54 9.68
C LEU A 75 -35.63 -2.04 9.38
N HIS A 76 -35.07 -2.37 8.24
CA HIS A 76 -34.78 -3.73 7.84
C HIS A 76 -33.32 -4.07 8.21
N ILE A 77 -33.14 -5.04 9.11
CA ILE A 77 -31.83 -5.39 9.65
C ILE A 77 -31.60 -6.88 9.44
N GLY A 78 -30.60 -7.21 8.61
CA GLY A 78 -30.12 -8.59 8.49
C GLY A 78 -29.29 -8.94 9.73
N ILE A 79 -29.71 -9.98 10.46
CA ILE A 79 -29.02 -10.41 11.68
C ILE A 79 -28.20 -11.69 11.51
N GLY A 80 -28.18 -12.25 10.29
CA GLY A 80 -27.43 -13.48 9.99
C GLY A 80 -27.97 -14.70 10.74
N ASN A 81 -27.21 -15.78 10.77
CA ASN A 81 -27.63 -17.04 11.39
C ASN A 81 -27.22 -17.17 12.87
N ALA A 82 -26.20 -16.43 13.30
CA ALA A 82 -25.79 -16.44 14.71
C ALA A 82 -26.78 -15.63 15.57
N PRO A 83 -27.09 -16.08 16.79
CA PRO A 83 -27.96 -15.34 17.69
C PRO A 83 -27.37 -13.96 18.03
N ALA A 84 -28.24 -12.98 18.23
CA ALA A 84 -27.86 -11.68 18.76
C ALA A 84 -27.94 -11.73 20.29
N ASP A 85 -26.94 -11.10 20.95
CA ASP A 85 -26.87 -11.07 22.43
C ASP A 85 -27.86 -10.03 22.99
N SER A 86 -27.94 -8.87 22.32
CA SER A 86 -28.85 -7.77 22.71
C SER A 86 -29.11 -6.83 21.52
N MET A 87 -30.22 -6.10 21.62
CA MET A 87 -30.59 -5.07 20.65
C MET A 87 -30.99 -3.80 21.39
N PHE A 88 -30.47 -2.66 20.96
CA PHE A 88 -30.79 -1.35 21.53
C PHE A 88 -31.43 -0.47 20.46
N ILE A 89 -32.60 0.10 20.77
CA ILE A 89 -33.21 1.19 20.00
C ILE A 89 -32.89 2.48 20.72
N VAL A 90 -32.05 3.31 20.10
CA VAL A 90 -31.63 4.62 20.64
C VAL A 90 -32.38 5.70 19.88
N TRP A 91 -33.22 6.42 20.60
CA TRP A 91 -34.08 7.48 20.06
C TRP A 91 -33.29 8.76 19.80
N PRO A 92 -33.80 9.70 18.98
CA PRO A 92 -33.10 10.94 18.67
C PRO A 92 -32.77 11.85 19.86
N ASP A 93 -33.47 11.66 21.00
CA ASP A 93 -33.21 12.35 22.27
C ASP A 93 -32.14 11.62 23.13
N ASN A 94 -31.44 10.64 22.54
CA ASN A 94 -30.48 9.74 23.19
C ASN A 94 -31.05 8.84 24.28
N THR A 95 -32.37 8.76 24.44
CA THR A 95 -32.96 7.73 25.29
C THR A 95 -33.01 6.40 24.59
N TYR A 96 -33.09 5.26 25.32
CA TYR A 96 -33.08 3.98 24.69
C TYR A 96 -34.04 2.96 25.29
N GLN A 97 -34.36 1.96 24.48
CA GLN A 97 -35.03 0.72 24.87
C GLN A 97 -34.15 -0.47 24.48
N MET A 98 -33.97 -1.39 25.43
CA MET A 98 -33.29 -2.66 25.17
C MET A 98 -34.33 -3.72 24.81
N LEU A 99 -34.04 -4.49 23.77
CA LEU A 99 -34.85 -5.60 23.30
C LEU A 99 -34.03 -6.88 23.38
N THR A 100 -34.67 -7.98 23.75
CA THR A 100 -34.07 -9.30 23.62
C THR A 100 -34.40 -9.79 22.21
N PRO A 101 -33.41 -10.04 21.34
CA PRO A 101 -33.68 -10.51 19.99
C PRO A 101 -34.27 -11.94 20.05
N ASP A 102 -35.48 -12.06 19.52
CA ASP A 102 -36.05 -13.38 19.21
C ASP A 102 -35.90 -13.62 17.70
N THR A 103 -35.13 -14.63 17.32
CA THR A 103 -34.88 -14.97 15.92
C THR A 103 -36.14 -15.42 15.18
N ALA A 104 -37.23 -15.76 15.92
CA ALA A 104 -38.52 -16.15 15.35
C ALA A 104 -39.39 -14.94 14.98
N THR A 105 -39.18 -13.79 15.62
CA THR A 105 -40.02 -12.59 15.40
C THR A 105 -39.41 -11.72 14.29
N LYS A 106 -40.07 -11.72 13.12
CA LYS A 106 -39.61 -10.96 11.93
C LYS A 106 -40.11 -9.53 11.89
N GLU A 107 -41.12 -9.16 12.66
CA GLU A 107 -41.69 -7.80 12.70
C GLU A 107 -41.84 -7.32 14.13
N LEU A 108 -41.27 -6.17 14.44
CA LEU A 108 -41.36 -5.50 15.74
C LEU A 108 -42.01 -4.12 15.56
N ASN A 109 -42.96 -3.81 16.43
CA ASN A 109 -43.56 -2.46 16.52
C ASN A 109 -43.09 -1.82 17.83
N ILE A 110 -42.25 -0.79 17.74
CA ILE A 110 -41.64 -0.14 18.88
C ILE A 110 -42.03 1.34 18.90
N ALA A 111 -42.59 1.77 20.02
CA ALA A 111 -42.99 3.16 20.25
C ALA A 111 -42.08 3.80 21.30
N TRP A 112 -41.72 5.06 21.06
CA TRP A 112 -41.05 5.91 22.05
C TRP A 112 -41.97 6.12 23.27
N LYS A 113 -41.36 6.21 24.44
CA LYS A 113 -42.05 6.54 25.71
C LYS A 113 -41.27 7.60 26.46
N SER A 114 -41.95 8.43 27.23
CA SER A 114 -41.28 9.34 28.15
C SER A 114 -40.63 8.59 29.32
N GLY A 115 -39.53 9.12 29.84
CA GLY A 115 -38.87 8.57 31.03
C GLY A 115 -37.95 7.36 30.76
N LEU A 116 -37.58 7.11 29.52
CA LEU A 116 -36.59 6.12 29.16
C LEU A 116 -35.19 6.54 29.63
N PRO A 117 -34.29 5.57 29.95
CA PRO A 117 -32.93 5.87 30.33
C PRO A 117 -32.12 6.41 29.13
N VAL A 118 -31.06 7.19 29.42
CA VAL A 118 -30.12 7.69 28.42
C VAL A 118 -29.11 6.64 28.04
N PHE A 119 -28.83 6.52 26.74
CA PHE A 119 -27.88 5.55 26.20
C PHE A 119 -26.43 6.00 26.46
N ASP A 120 -25.63 5.10 27.01
CA ASP A 120 -24.19 5.32 27.20
C ASP A 120 -23.39 4.74 26.02
N TYR A 121 -22.92 5.60 25.14
CA TYR A 121 -22.10 5.22 23.98
C TYR A 121 -20.77 4.55 24.35
N LYS A 122 -20.32 4.61 25.62
CA LYS A 122 -19.14 3.86 26.07
C LYS A 122 -19.31 2.35 25.92
N ILE A 123 -20.55 1.85 25.89
CA ILE A 123 -20.83 0.43 25.61
C ILE A 123 -20.26 0.04 24.26
N ILE A 124 -20.43 0.88 23.22
CA ILE A 124 -19.89 0.64 21.87
C ILE A 124 -18.35 0.77 21.88
N GLN A 125 -17.82 1.80 22.53
CA GLN A 125 -16.37 2.03 22.64
C GLN A 125 -15.68 0.86 23.35
N ASN A 126 -16.25 0.35 24.42
CA ASN A 126 -15.70 -0.77 25.17
C ASN A 126 -15.76 -2.09 24.39
N TYR A 127 -16.75 -2.23 23.50
CA TYR A 127 -16.89 -3.43 22.66
C TYR A 127 -15.76 -3.53 21.62
N TYR A 128 -15.34 -2.40 21.05
CA TYR A 128 -14.26 -2.31 20.07
C TYR A 128 -12.91 -1.91 20.69
N LYS A 129 -12.70 -2.21 21.97
CA LYS A 129 -11.42 -1.90 22.59
C LYS A 129 -10.31 -2.69 21.92
N PRO A 130 -9.31 -2.03 21.29
CA PRO A 130 -8.20 -2.71 20.67
C PRO A 130 -7.46 -3.61 21.66
N ALA A 131 -7.01 -4.79 21.22
CA ALA A 131 -6.19 -5.68 22.04
C ALA A 131 -4.77 -5.13 22.19
N GLY A 132 -4.28 -4.37 21.21
CA GLY A 132 -2.96 -3.76 21.23
C GLY A 132 -2.78 -2.70 22.33
N ARG A 133 -1.57 -2.63 22.89
CA ARG A 133 -1.17 -1.60 23.84
C ARG A 133 -1.26 -0.21 23.19
N PRO A 134 -1.62 0.85 23.95
CA PRO A 134 -1.63 2.19 23.40
C PRO A 134 -0.23 2.64 22.98
N MET A 135 -0.09 3.08 21.76
CA MET A 135 1.11 3.76 21.26
C MET A 135 0.98 5.27 21.47
N THR A 136 2.09 5.94 21.59
CA THR A 136 2.17 7.38 21.83
C THR A 136 3.03 8.05 20.77
N ASP A 137 2.56 9.14 20.20
CA ASP A 137 3.38 10.02 19.36
C ASP A 137 4.38 10.77 20.24
N ILE A 138 5.66 10.49 20.04
CA ILE A 138 6.78 11.11 20.76
C ILE A 138 7.62 12.03 19.87
N THR A 139 7.17 12.34 18.65
CA THR A 139 7.91 13.13 17.64
C THR A 139 8.44 14.43 18.23
N ALA A 140 7.56 15.24 18.83
CA ALA A 140 7.96 16.50 19.45
C ALA A 140 8.98 16.32 20.58
N ALA A 141 8.88 15.20 21.32
CA ALA A 141 9.80 14.87 22.40
C ALA A 141 11.18 14.46 21.89
N THR A 142 11.30 13.90 20.68
CA THR A 142 12.59 13.50 20.10
C THR A 142 13.37 14.66 19.52
N GLY A 143 12.72 15.72 19.06
CA GLY A 143 13.34 16.85 18.36
C GLY A 143 13.50 16.64 16.84
N ILE A 144 13.04 15.52 16.29
CA ILE A 144 12.99 15.33 14.82
C ILE A 144 11.87 16.21 14.27
N ASN A 145 12.25 17.23 13.50
CA ASN A 145 11.34 18.24 12.96
C ASN A 145 11.42 18.34 11.41
N TYR A 146 11.53 17.21 10.75
CA TYR A 146 11.60 17.15 9.29
C TYR A 146 10.21 17.03 8.68
N VAL A 147 9.94 17.85 7.68
CA VAL A 147 8.72 17.79 6.85
C VAL A 147 9.17 17.50 5.42
N HIS A 148 8.72 16.40 4.88
CA HIS A 148 8.89 16.08 3.47
C HIS A 148 7.91 16.93 2.63
N GLU A 149 8.39 17.53 1.58
CA GLU A 149 7.59 18.36 0.67
C GLU A 149 7.92 18.02 -0.77
N GLU A 150 6.92 17.52 -1.51
CA GLU A 150 7.04 17.26 -2.94
C GLU A 150 7.08 18.54 -3.77
N ASN A 151 7.72 18.47 -4.92
CA ASN A 151 7.61 19.50 -5.93
C ASN A 151 6.26 19.42 -6.64
N LYS A 152 5.91 20.46 -7.41
CA LYS A 152 4.60 20.58 -8.08
C LYS A 152 4.58 19.96 -9.49
N PHE A 153 5.34 18.91 -9.72
CA PHE A 153 5.32 18.22 -11.00
C PHE A 153 4.16 17.23 -11.07
N ASN A 154 3.40 17.26 -12.17
CA ASN A 154 2.32 16.32 -12.42
C ASN A 154 2.62 15.52 -13.69
N GLU A 155 3.00 14.26 -13.53
CA GLU A 155 3.36 13.35 -14.62
C GLU A 155 2.23 13.11 -15.62
N PHE A 156 0.97 13.14 -15.17
CA PHE A 156 -0.19 12.98 -16.05
C PHE A 156 -0.32 14.07 -17.11
N ASN A 157 0.31 15.25 -16.91
CA ASN A 157 0.39 16.28 -17.94
C ASN A 157 1.29 15.87 -19.11
N ARG A 158 2.21 14.94 -18.88
CA ARG A 158 3.19 14.47 -19.86
C ARG A 158 2.87 13.08 -20.38
N GLU A 159 2.48 12.17 -19.50
CA GLU A 159 2.15 10.78 -19.77
C GLU A 159 0.74 10.48 -19.23
N ILE A 160 -0.26 10.92 -19.98
CA ILE A 160 -1.66 10.97 -19.53
C ILE A 160 -2.27 9.59 -19.26
N LEU A 161 -1.69 8.51 -19.81
CA LEU A 161 -2.20 7.14 -19.67
C LEU A 161 -1.52 6.35 -18.53
N LEU A 162 -0.66 7.00 -17.71
CA LEU A 162 -0.09 6.35 -16.54
C LEU A 162 -1.19 5.95 -15.54
N PRO A 163 -1.09 4.77 -14.92
CA PRO A 163 -2.03 4.39 -13.85
C PRO A 163 -1.73 5.15 -12.55
N ARG A 164 -0.48 5.58 -12.34
CA ARG A 164 -0.02 6.36 -11.18
C ARG A 164 1.25 7.14 -11.52
N MET A 165 1.57 8.17 -10.74
CA MET A 165 2.83 8.89 -10.85
C MET A 165 3.94 8.12 -10.13
N PHE A 166 5.16 8.17 -10.64
CA PHE A 166 6.35 7.52 -10.09
C PHE A 166 7.37 8.51 -9.54
N GLY A 167 7.14 9.79 -9.72
CA GLY A 167 8.04 10.86 -9.30
C GLY A 167 7.88 11.29 -7.85
N SER A 168 6.98 10.70 -7.08
CA SER A 168 6.67 11.09 -5.70
C SER A 168 6.58 9.86 -4.77
N GLU A 169 7.55 8.97 -4.85
CA GLU A 169 7.58 7.73 -4.04
C GLU A 169 8.42 7.84 -2.74
N GLY A 170 9.17 8.95 -2.55
CA GLY A 170 9.92 9.25 -1.32
C GLY A 170 9.06 9.56 -0.09
N PRO A 171 9.67 9.98 1.01
CA PRO A 171 11.10 10.11 1.25
C PRO A 171 11.80 8.79 1.56
N ALA A 172 13.09 8.72 1.24
CA ALA A 172 13.98 7.67 1.74
C ALA A 172 14.15 7.78 3.27
N LEU A 173 14.43 6.65 3.92
CA LEU A 173 14.68 6.61 5.36
C LEU A 173 15.77 5.58 5.67
N ALA A 174 16.75 5.96 6.50
CA ALA A 174 17.71 5.02 7.06
C ALA A 174 17.95 5.28 8.55
N VAL A 175 18.16 4.21 9.32
CA VAL A 175 18.47 4.24 10.75
C VAL A 175 19.76 3.48 11.01
N GLY A 176 20.71 4.07 11.74
CA GLY A 176 21.96 3.42 12.10
C GLY A 176 22.92 4.38 12.81
N ASP A 177 23.90 3.81 13.53
CA ASP A 177 24.94 4.56 14.24
C ASP A 177 26.01 4.99 13.20
N VAL A 178 26.14 6.28 12.95
CA VAL A 178 27.08 6.84 11.96
C VAL A 178 28.36 7.40 12.57
N ASN A 179 28.40 7.59 13.91
CA ASN A 179 29.56 8.14 14.62
C ASN A 179 30.18 7.16 15.60
N ASN A 180 29.71 5.89 15.62
CA ASN A 180 30.16 4.81 16.49
C ASN A 180 30.03 5.14 17.99
N ASP A 181 29.00 5.92 18.38
CA ASP A 181 28.75 6.27 19.78
C ASP A 181 27.77 5.29 20.49
N GLY A 182 27.25 4.30 19.74
CA GLY A 182 26.32 3.28 20.19
C GLY A 182 24.86 3.74 20.17
N LEU A 183 24.56 4.92 19.61
CA LEU A 183 23.21 5.45 19.43
C LEU A 183 22.83 5.42 17.94
N GLU A 184 21.56 5.18 17.66
CA GLU A 184 21.09 5.14 16.27
C GLU A 184 20.70 6.53 15.78
N ASP A 185 21.28 6.93 14.67
CA ASP A 185 21.03 8.18 13.97
C ASP A 185 20.05 7.97 12.83
N VAL A 186 19.55 9.04 12.23
CA VAL A 186 18.50 8.99 11.21
C VAL A 186 18.88 9.84 10.00
N TYR A 187 18.91 9.20 8.83
CA TYR A 187 18.89 9.89 7.55
C TYR A 187 17.48 9.91 6.98
N ILE A 188 17.05 11.10 6.51
CA ILE A 188 15.76 11.30 5.85
C ILE A 188 16.04 11.96 4.51
N GLY A 189 15.68 11.28 3.43
CA GLY A 189 15.80 11.75 2.06
C GLY A 189 14.83 12.87 1.75
N SER A 190 15.06 13.56 0.64
CA SER A 190 14.23 14.68 0.19
C SER A 190 13.63 14.43 -1.18
N ALA A 191 12.52 15.09 -1.45
CA ALA A 191 12.04 15.30 -2.79
C ALA A 191 12.92 16.33 -3.51
N LYS A 192 12.80 16.37 -4.82
CA LYS A 192 13.52 17.25 -5.72
C LYS A 192 13.39 18.72 -5.30
N TRP A 193 14.53 19.45 -5.34
CA TRP A 193 14.70 20.83 -4.89
C TRP A 193 14.48 21.07 -3.40
N LYS A 194 14.52 20.00 -2.62
CA LYS A 194 14.55 20.03 -1.17
C LYS A 194 15.88 19.47 -0.66
N THR A 195 16.13 19.60 0.61
CA THR A 195 17.38 19.14 1.23
C THR A 195 17.13 17.99 2.18
N SER A 196 17.82 16.89 1.99
CA SER A 196 17.83 15.74 2.89
C SER A 196 18.38 16.12 4.28
N ALA A 197 18.16 15.30 5.27
CA ALA A 197 18.58 15.60 6.63
C ALA A 197 19.23 14.38 7.30
N LEU A 198 20.32 14.62 8.02
CA LEU A 198 20.90 13.68 8.97
C LEU A 198 20.70 14.22 10.39
N PHE A 199 20.09 13.41 11.24
CA PHE A 199 19.84 13.71 12.64
C PHE A 199 20.68 12.79 13.52
N MET A 200 21.50 13.38 14.38
CA MET A 200 22.32 12.65 15.36
C MET A 200 21.59 12.53 16.68
N GLN A 201 21.56 11.33 17.24
CA GLN A 201 20.96 11.06 18.54
C GLN A 201 21.91 11.43 19.69
N SER A 202 21.40 12.02 20.77
CA SER A 202 22.11 12.22 22.03
C SER A 202 21.75 11.15 23.06
N LYS A 203 22.55 11.04 24.12
CA LYS A 203 22.30 10.11 25.25
C LYS A 203 20.98 10.36 25.98
N GLU A 204 20.39 11.55 25.81
CA GLU A 204 19.08 11.90 26.37
C GLU A 204 17.93 11.48 25.41
N GLY A 205 18.24 10.82 24.28
CA GLY A 205 17.25 10.42 23.27
C GLY A 205 16.69 11.59 22.47
N LYS A 206 17.48 12.67 22.33
CA LYS A 206 17.17 13.83 21.50
C LYS A 206 17.95 13.78 20.21
N PHE A 207 17.34 14.22 19.14
CA PHE A 207 17.94 14.28 17.83
C PHE A 207 18.24 15.73 17.44
N THR A 208 19.41 15.94 16.87
CA THR A 208 19.85 17.25 16.38
C THR A 208 20.20 17.13 14.90
N LYS A 209 19.59 17.97 14.07
CA LYS A 209 19.91 18.03 12.65
C LYS A 209 21.34 18.54 12.46
N THR A 210 22.12 17.79 11.70
CA THR A 210 23.49 18.19 11.35
C THR A 210 23.49 19.14 10.16
N ASN A 211 24.56 19.92 10.02
CA ASN A 211 24.78 20.75 8.84
C ASN A 211 25.56 19.95 7.79
N GLN A 212 24.92 19.60 6.70
CA GLN A 212 25.50 18.83 5.60
C GLN A 212 25.46 19.67 4.30
N PRO A 213 26.52 20.45 3.97
CA PRO A 213 26.54 21.27 2.77
C PRO A 213 26.33 20.47 1.48
N GLN A 214 26.79 19.20 1.45
CA GLN A 214 26.65 18.32 0.31
C GLN A 214 25.20 18.00 -0.01
N PHE A 215 24.35 17.81 1.00
CA PHE A 215 22.92 17.55 0.78
C PHE A 215 22.19 18.74 0.15
N THR A 216 22.66 19.96 0.43
CA THR A 216 22.13 21.17 -0.20
C THR A 216 22.55 21.26 -1.67
N GLN A 217 23.78 20.87 -2.00
CA GLN A 217 24.26 20.82 -3.39
C GLN A 217 23.50 19.77 -4.21
N ASP A 218 23.16 18.66 -3.58
CA ASP A 218 22.45 17.53 -4.20
C ASP A 218 20.91 17.64 -4.12
N SER A 219 20.36 18.82 -3.82
CA SER A 219 18.91 19.04 -3.71
C SER A 219 18.11 18.80 -5.00
N THR A 220 18.78 18.57 -6.12
CA THR A 220 18.13 18.27 -7.42
C THR A 220 17.66 16.82 -7.53
N TYR A 221 18.15 15.95 -6.67
CA TYR A 221 17.77 14.53 -6.68
C TYR A 221 16.42 14.28 -6.00
N GLU A 222 15.85 13.12 -6.29
CA GLU A 222 14.68 12.54 -5.63
C GLU A 222 15.11 11.28 -4.86
N ASP A 223 15.00 11.27 -3.54
CA ASP A 223 15.47 10.19 -2.69
C ASP A 223 14.32 9.23 -2.36
N VAL A 224 14.38 7.99 -2.82
CA VAL A 224 13.30 7.01 -2.65
C VAL A 224 13.60 5.88 -1.67
N ASP A 225 14.87 5.48 -1.58
CA ASP A 225 15.35 4.49 -0.59
C ASP A 225 16.79 4.82 -0.20
N ALA A 226 17.17 4.48 1.02
CA ALA A 226 18.54 4.70 1.52
C ALA A 226 18.93 3.65 2.54
N CYS A 227 20.23 3.46 2.70
CA CYS A 227 20.79 2.61 3.75
C CYS A 227 22.11 3.16 4.27
N PHE A 228 22.47 2.72 5.47
CA PHE A 228 23.80 2.89 6.01
C PHE A 228 24.63 1.64 5.76
N ALA A 229 25.80 1.80 5.16
CA ALA A 229 26.77 0.71 4.89
C ALA A 229 28.18 1.25 4.92
N ASP A 230 29.14 0.49 5.44
CA ASP A 230 30.57 0.79 5.33
C ASP A 230 31.02 0.33 3.94
N VAL A 231 31.10 1.25 2.98
CA VAL A 231 31.40 0.90 1.59
C VAL A 231 32.90 0.97 1.25
N ASN A 232 33.70 1.62 2.09
CA ASN A 232 35.15 1.79 1.91
C ASN A 232 35.97 0.99 2.92
N ASN A 233 35.28 0.22 3.81
CA ASN A 233 35.83 -0.66 4.82
C ASN A 233 36.72 0.09 5.85
N ASP A 234 36.35 1.33 6.20
CA ASP A 234 37.05 2.17 7.17
C ASP A 234 36.49 2.04 8.61
N GLY A 235 35.41 1.27 8.79
CA GLY A 235 34.75 1.00 10.07
C GLY A 235 33.64 2.00 10.40
N PHE A 236 33.35 2.97 9.56
CA PHE A 236 32.25 3.92 9.71
C PHE A 236 31.17 3.70 8.65
N LYS A 237 29.93 3.90 9.02
CA LYS A 237 28.81 3.72 8.09
C LYS A 237 28.67 4.97 7.20
N ASP A 238 28.70 4.74 5.91
CA ASP A 238 28.39 5.71 4.85
C ASP A 238 26.89 5.72 4.56
N ILE A 239 26.41 6.75 3.84
CA ILE A 239 25.04 6.82 3.36
C ILE A 239 25.00 6.47 1.87
N VAL A 240 24.17 5.48 1.52
CA VAL A 240 23.92 5.13 0.12
C VAL A 240 22.46 5.37 -0.21
N VAL A 241 22.19 6.10 -1.31
CA VAL A 241 20.86 6.60 -1.65
C VAL A 241 20.48 6.18 -3.06
N ALA A 242 19.29 5.57 -3.20
CA ALA A 242 18.64 5.32 -4.48
C ALA A 242 17.90 6.58 -4.95
N SER A 243 18.09 6.92 -6.23
CA SER A 243 17.46 8.08 -6.86
C SER A 243 16.24 7.65 -7.66
N GLY A 244 15.08 8.15 -7.22
CA GLY A 244 13.82 7.98 -7.92
C GLY A 244 13.50 9.11 -8.88
N GLY A 245 12.23 9.47 -8.94
CA GLY A 245 11.73 10.54 -9.78
C GLY A 245 11.54 10.10 -11.24
N ASN A 246 10.63 10.78 -11.92
CA ASN A 246 10.34 10.52 -13.33
C ASN A 246 10.38 11.81 -14.18
N GLU A 247 10.88 12.90 -13.64
CA GLU A 247 10.95 14.19 -14.34
C GLU A 247 12.07 14.26 -15.36
N TYR A 248 13.21 13.67 -15.03
CA TYR A 248 14.39 13.63 -15.87
C TYR A 248 14.42 12.39 -16.77
N PHE A 249 15.09 12.49 -17.89
CA PHE A 249 15.28 11.41 -18.86
C PHE A 249 16.69 11.42 -19.44
N GLY A 250 17.02 10.38 -20.21
CA GLY A 250 18.35 10.25 -20.80
C GLY A 250 19.42 9.98 -19.74
N THR A 251 20.57 10.62 -19.87
CA THR A 251 21.76 10.44 -19.03
C THR A 251 21.96 11.59 -18.03
N GLU A 252 20.87 12.16 -17.54
CA GLU A 252 20.94 13.22 -16.52
C GLU A 252 21.54 12.68 -15.22
N PRO A 253 22.55 13.36 -14.65
CA PRO A 253 23.28 12.87 -13.47
C PRO A 253 22.39 12.75 -12.23
N TRP A 254 21.30 13.50 -12.15
CA TRP A 254 20.33 13.50 -11.04
C TRP A 254 19.53 12.19 -10.90
N ARG A 255 19.78 11.23 -11.78
CA ARG A 255 19.16 9.89 -11.77
C ARG A 255 20.10 8.81 -11.24
N LEU A 256 21.40 9.13 -11.07
CA LEU A 256 22.36 8.19 -10.52
C LEU A 256 22.13 7.97 -9.03
N PRO A 257 22.30 6.75 -8.52
CA PRO A 257 22.42 6.53 -7.09
C PRO A 257 23.68 7.24 -6.55
N ARG A 258 23.74 7.47 -5.25
CA ARG A 258 24.82 8.25 -4.63
C ARG A 258 25.38 7.57 -3.39
N VAL A 259 26.67 7.80 -3.16
CA VAL A 259 27.35 7.47 -1.91
C VAL A 259 27.82 8.76 -1.26
N TYR A 260 27.59 8.89 0.04
CA TYR A 260 28.18 9.90 0.88
C TYR A 260 29.09 9.25 1.90
N ILE A 261 30.40 9.44 1.75
CA ILE A 261 31.42 8.91 2.65
C ILE A 261 31.42 9.70 3.94
N ASN A 262 31.46 8.97 5.03
CA ASN A 262 31.47 9.48 6.40
C ASN A 262 32.89 9.62 6.92
N ASP A 263 33.23 10.74 7.54
CA ASP A 263 34.55 10.99 8.15
C ASP A 263 34.68 10.39 9.56
N GLY A 264 33.73 9.54 9.98
CA GLY A 264 33.65 8.97 11.33
C GLY A 264 33.14 9.94 12.42
N LYS A 265 32.75 11.16 12.04
CA LYS A 265 32.16 12.17 12.93
C LYS A 265 30.77 12.60 12.46
N GLY A 266 30.25 11.93 11.43
CA GLY A 266 28.97 12.25 10.83
C GLY A 266 29.01 13.38 9.79
N ASN A 267 30.19 13.82 9.33
CA ASN A 267 30.28 14.73 8.19
C ASN A 267 30.33 13.91 6.89
N MET A 268 29.43 14.22 5.99
CA MET A 268 29.21 13.46 4.75
C MET A 268 29.82 14.18 3.54
N SER A 269 30.58 13.46 2.72
CA SER A 269 31.14 13.92 1.45
C SER A 269 30.76 12.98 0.32
N LYS A 270 30.28 13.52 -0.80
CA LYS A 270 29.89 12.71 -1.95
C LYS A 270 31.09 12.02 -2.59
N LEU A 271 30.97 10.73 -2.83
CA LEU A 271 31.94 9.97 -3.62
C LEU A 271 31.58 10.07 -5.10
N GLU A 272 32.44 10.71 -5.87
CA GLU A 272 32.21 10.87 -7.31
C GLU A 272 32.42 9.55 -8.06
N ASN A 273 31.60 9.30 -9.08
CA ASN A 273 31.67 8.10 -9.93
C ASN A 273 31.59 6.75 -9.17
N ALA A 274 30.94 6.74 -8.02
CA ALA A 274 30.76 5.52 -7.22
C ALA A 274 30.05 4.41 -8.00
N PHE A 275 29.05 4.77 -8.80
CA PHE A 275 28.23 3.84 -9.56
C PHE A 275 28.46 3.94 -11.08
N PRO A 276 28.33 2.82 -11.85
CA PRO A 276 28.25 2.90 -13.30
C PRO A 276 27.00 3.68 -13.72
N GLY A 277 26.86 4.00 -15.00
CA GLY A 277 25.78 4.84 -15.53
C GLY A 277 24.38 4.26 -15.41
N ILE A 278 23.82 4.23 -14.21
CA ILE A 278 22.45 3.77 -13.89
C ILE A 278 21.49 4.95 -13.98
N TYR A 279 21.05 5.30 -15.20
CA TYR A 279 20.18 6.45 -15.47
C TYR A 279 18.70 6.04 -15.54
N LEU A 280 18.16 5.43 -14.45
CA LEU A 280 16.79 4.91 -14.37
C LEU A 280 16.09 5.41 -13.10
N THR A 281 14.79 5.36 -13.10
CA THR A 281 13.98 5.57 -11.88
C THR A 281 14.13 4.36 -10.99
N GLN A 282 14.86 4.49 -9.89
CA GLN A 282 15.10 3.42 -8.93
C GLN A 282 13.92 3.32 -7.95
N SER A 283 13.77 2.17 -7.33
CA SER A 283 12.76 1.91 -6.28
C SER A 283 13.37 1.52 -4.94
N CYS A 284 14.50 0.80 -4.96
CA CYS A 284 15.14 0.34 -3.75
C CYS A 284 16.65 0.14 -3.94
N ILE A 285 17.38 0.19 -2.81
CA ILE A 285 18.79 -0.15 -2.72
C ILE A 285 19.04 -1.00 -1.48
N LYS A 286 19.60 -2.21 -1.65
CA LYS A 286 19.70 -3.19 -0.58
C LYS A 286 21.13 -3.68 -0.43
N PRO A 287 21.82 -3.39 0.71
CA PRO A 287 23.21 -3.78 0.97
C PRO A 287 23.30 -5.26 1.36
N PHE A 288 24.27 -5.96 0.82
CA PHE A 288 24.66 -7.30 1.25
C PHE A 288 25.96 -7.74 0.58
N ASP A 289 26.89 -8.38 1.32
CA ASP A 289 28.06 -9.07 0.76
C ASP A 289 27.61 -10.42 0.17
N PHE A 290 27.17 -10.42 -1.11
CA PHE A 290 26.57 -11.61 -1.73
C PHE A 290 27.57 -12.69 -2.11
N ASN A 291 28.85 -12.31 -2.28
CA ASN A 291 29.93 -13.20 -2.72
C ASN A 291 30.90 -13.60 -1.58
N LYS A 292 30.69 -13.04 -0.37
CA LYS A 292 31.48 -13.26 0.86
C LYS A 292 32.95 -12.86 0.71
N ASP A 293 33.21 -11.76 -0.04
CA ASP A 293 34.56 -11.21 -0.19
C ASP A 293 34.94 -10.20 0.91
N GLY A 294 33.98 -9.87 1.79
CA GLY A 294 34.15 -8.97 2.93
C GLY A 294 33.82 -7.51 2.61
N PHE A 295 33.38 -7.18 1.40
CA PHE A 295 32.93 -5.85 1.01
C PHE A 295 31.41 -5.84 0.83
N ILE A 296 30.77 -4.73 1.21
CA ILE A 296 29.32 -4.61 1.05
C ILE A 296 28.99 -4.28 -0.40
N ASP A 297 28.26 -5.17 -1.03
CA ASP A 297 27.69 -5.04 -2.36
C ASP A 297 26.27 -4.49 -2.33
N PHE A 298 25.68 -4.19 -3.48
CA PHE A 298 24.31 -3.68 -3.55
C PHE A 298 23.46 -4.37 -4.61
N PHE A 299 22.21 -4.60 -4.25
CA PHE A 299 21.14 -4.74 -5.22
C PHE A 299 20.45 -3.40 -5.41
N ILE A 300 20.22 -2.97 -6.67
CA ILE A 300 19.40 -1.83 -7.04
C ILE A 300 18.25 -2.28 -7.91
N GLY A 301 17.01 -2.12 -7.38
CA GLY A 301 15.77 -2.33 -8.12
C GLY A 301 15.37 -1.07 -8.90
N CYS A 302 14.97 -1.26 -10.18
CA CYS A 302 14.51 -0.15 -11.01
C CYS A 302 12.99 -0.25 -11.27
N ARG A 303 12.32 0.90 -11.09
CA ARG A 303 10.88 1.06 -11.08
C ARG A 303 10.30 1.24 -12.47
N THR A 304 10.93 2.07 -13.28
CA THR A 304 10.47 2.42 -14.62
C THR A 304 11.57 3.06 -15.47
N THR A 305 11.38 2.98 -16.77
CA THR A 305 12.12 3.81 -17.72
C THR A 305 11.32 5.11 -17.95
N PRO A 306 11.85 6.29 -17.60
CA PRO A 306 11.15 7.55 -17.79
C PRO A 306 10.71 7.78 -19.23
N PHE A 307 9.49 8.29 -19.42
CA PHE A 307 8.80 8.48 -20.71
C PHE A 307 8.51 7.21 -21.50
N ALA A 308 8.68 6.05 -20.90
CA ALA A 308 8.47 4.77 -21.56
C ALA A 308 7.93 3.71 -20.59
N TYR A 309 6.93 4.08 -19.77
CA TYR A 309 6.26 3.12 -18.91
C TYR A 309 5.63 1.99 -19.74
N GLY A 310 6.07 0.76 -19.49
CA GLY A 310 5.82 -0.41 -20.34
C GLY A 310 7.11 -0.99 -20.95
N THR A 311 8.22 -0.22 -20.92
CA THR A 311 9.56 -0.74 -21.18
C THR A 311 10.16 -1.22 -19.88
N ILE A 312 10.42 -2.52 -19.76
CA ILE A 312 11.02 -3.13 -18.57
C ILE A 312 12.43 -2.54 -18.36
N PRO A 313 12.69 -1.87 -17.22
CA PRO A 313 14.01 -1.36 -16.92
C PRO A 313 14.94 -2.50 -16.47
N PRO A 314 16.26 -2.44 -16.73
CA PRO A 314 17.20 -3.32 -16.07
C PRO A 314 17.30 -3.01 -14.57
N SER A 315 17.59 -4.05 -13.77
CA SER A 315 17.95 -3.94 -12.35
C SER A 315 19.32 -4.54 -12.13
N TYR A 316 20.00 -4.22 -11.01
CA TYR A 316 21.45 -4.39 -10.93
C TYR A 316 21.90 -5.09 -9.64
N ILE A 317 22.79 -6.06 -9.77
CA ILE A 317 23.70 -6.49 -8.70
C ILE A 317 25.05 -5.80 -8.96
N LEU A 318 25.49 -5.04 -7.97
CA LEU A 318 26.66 -4.17 -8.05
C LEU A 318 27.71 -4.65 -7.04
N GLN A 319 28.84 -5.11 -7.55
CA GLN A 319 29.96 -5.56 -6.74
C GLN A 319 30.85 -4.39 -6.36
N ASN A 320 31.17 -4.28 -5.07
CA ASN A 320 32.08 -3.29 -4.50
C ASN A 320 33.55 -3.69 -4.74
N ASP A 321 34.41 -2.74 -5.02
CA ASP A 321 35.86 -2.96 -5.11
C ASP A 321 36.61 -2.75 -3.78
N GLY A 322 35.85 -2.49 -2.69
CA GLY A 322 36.37 -2.19 -1.35
C GLY A 322 36.75 -0.73 -1.14
N THR A 323 36.52 0.14 -2.13
CA THR A 323 36.77 1.60 -2.04
C THR A 323 35.49 2.42 -2.18
N GLY A 324 34.32 1.77 -2.25
CA GLY A 324 33.03 2.41 -2.49
C GLY A 324 32.71 2.64 -3.97
N HIS A 325 33.48 2.06 -4.88
CA HIS A 325 33.18 2.07 -6.32
C HIS A 325 32.62 0.72 -6.74
N PHE A 326 31.59 0.75 -7.57
CA PHE A 326 30.77 -0.40 -7.88
C PHE A 326 30.82 -0.77 -9.36
N LYS A 327 30.90 -2.09 -9.61
CA LYS A 327 30.83 -2.68 -10.95
C LYS A 327 29.52 -3.45 -11.11
N ASN A 328 28.83 -3.24 -12.23
CA ASN A 328 27.68 -4.08 -12.59
C ASN A 328 28.14 -5.50 -12.95
N VAL A 329 27.67 -6.48 -12.21
CA VAL A 329 27.96 -7.90 -12.41
C VAL A 329 26.70 -8.73 -12.69
N THR A 330 25.54 -8.09 -12.84
CA THR A 330 24.23 -8.75 -12.99
C THR A 330 24.22 -9.82 -14.07
N GLY A 331 24.72 -9.50 -15.25
CA GLY A 331 24.79 -10.45 -16.37
C GLY A 331 25.64 -11.69 -16.10
N ASP A 332 26.64 -11.57 -15.19
CA ASP A 332 27.54 -12.63 -14.82
C ASP A 332 27.01 -13.53 -13.70
N VAL A 333 26.20 -12.95 -12.77
CA VAL A 333 25.79 -13.63 -11.54
C VAL A 333 24.29 -13.91 -11.46
N ALA A 334 23.44 -13.10 -12.11
CA ALA A 334 21.99 -13.17 -12.04
C ALA A 334 21.32 -12.69 -13.35
N LYS A 335 21.65 -13.30 -14.48
CA LYS A 335 21.21 -12.83 -15.81
C LYS A 335 19.69 -12.63 -15.93
N GLU A 336 18.90 -13.49 -15.30
CA GLU A 336 17.44 -13.41 -15.36
C GLU A 336 16.87 -12.19 -14.61
N LEU A 337 17.65 -11.57 -13.73
CA LEU A 337 17.30 -10.37 -12.99
C LEU A 337 17.39 -9.11 -13.87
N GLU A 338 18.23 -9.09 -14.89
CA GLU A 338 18.58 -7.91 -15.68
C GLU A 338 17.33 -7.22 -16.28
N HIS A 339 16.36 -8.01 -16.76
CA HIS A 339 15.10 -7.51 -17.32
C HIS A 339 13.88 -8.26 -16.74
N LEU A 340 13.86 -8.46 -15.43
CA LEU A 340 12.83 -9.24 -14.76
C LEU A 340 11.43 -8.59 -14.84
N GLY A 341 11.36 -7.29 -14.63
CA GLY A 341 10.09 -6.55 -14.56
C GLY A 341 10.25 -5.19 -13.88
N PHE A 342 9.13 -4.60 -13.48
CA PHE A 342 9.08 -3.33 -12.75
C PHE A 342 9.26 -3.61 -11.25
N ILE A 343 10.52 -3.59 -10.78
CA ILE A 343 10.82 -3.91 -9.38
C ILE A 343 10.38 -2.77 -8.48
N THR A 344 9.64 -3.10 -7.43
CA THR A 344 9.10 -2.14 -6.46
C THR A 344 9.88 -2.15 -5.16
N ASN A 345 10.32 -3.31 -4.70
CA ASN A 345 11.12 -3.49 -3.49
C ASN A 345 11.90 -4.80 -3.55
N ALA A 346 12.85 -4.96 -2.63
CA ALA A 346 13.60 -6.19 -2.46
C ALA A 346 14.07 -6.37 -1.01
N VAL A 347 14.40 -7.61 -0.66
CA VAL A 347 15.00 -7.95 0.64
C VAL A 347 15.94 -9.14 0.48
N TRP A 348 16.97 -9.18 1.33
CA TRP A 348 17.83 -10.35 1.48
C TRP A 348 17.28 -11.23 2.62
N ALA A 349 17.07 -12.52 2.34
CA ALA A 349 16.57 -13.50 3.32
C ALA A 349 17.02 -14.90 2.95
N ASP A 350 17.35 -15.74 3.92
CA ASP A 350 17.59 -17.17 3.72
C ASP A 350 16.23 -17.88 3.65
N ILE A 351 15.76 -18.23 2.44
CA ILE A 351 14.42 -18.80 2.26
C ILE A 351 14.43 -20.34 2.16
N ASN A 352 15.60 -20.94 2.08
CA ASN A 352 15.76 -22.40 1.93
C ASN A 352 16.54 -23.03 3.09
N SER A 353 16.88 -22.24 4.12
CA SER A 353 17.58 -22.66 5.35
C SER A 353 18.99 -23.21 5.07
N ASP A 354 19.68 -22.69 4.03
CA ASP A 354 21.05 -23.10 3.68
C ASP A 354 22.14 -22.19 4.26
N SER A 355 21.76 -21.19 5.06
CA SER A 355 22.63 -20.17 5.66
C SER A 355 23.29 -19.22 4.65
N GLN A 356 22.73 -19.12 3.46
CA GLN A 356 23.05 -18.08 2.49
C GLN A 356 21.82 -17.19 2.30
N MET A 357 22.07 -15.89 2.18
CA MET A 357 20.98 -14.96 1.90
C MET A 357 20.65 -15.00 0.41
N ASP A 358 19.37 -15.21 0.13
CA ASP A 358 18.77 -15.12 -1.19
C ASP A 358 18.20 -13.71 -1.39
N LEU A 359 18.04 -13.30 -2.63
CA LEU A 359 17.40 -12.02 -2.97
C LEU A 359 15.93 -12.26 -3.32
N VAL A 360 15.01 -11.68 -2.53
CA VAL A 360 13.57 -11.70 -2.82
C VAL A 360 13.15 -10.34 -3.36
N VAL A 361 12.43 -10.31 -4.49
CA VAL A 361 12.00 -9.09 -5.18
C VAL A 361 10.50 -9.09 -5.45
N THR A 362 9.87 -7.91 -5.32
CA THR A 362 8.46 -7.70 -5.65
C THR A 362 8.30 -6.94 -6.96
N LEU A 363 7.27 -7.29 -7.72
CA LEU A 363 7.02 -6.72 -9.03
C LEU A 363 5.65 -6.00 -9.10
N GLU A 364 5.63 -4.88 -9.76
CA GLU A 364 4.39 -4.35 -10.34
C GLU A 364 4.14 -5.07 -11.67
N TRP A 365 2.90 -5.51 -11.92
CA TRP A 365 2.51 -6.35 -13.06
C TRP A 365 3.18 -7.73 -13.07
N GLY A 366 3.54 -8.24 -11.90
CA GLY A 366 4.17 -9.55 -11.75
C GLY A 366 3.92 -10.14 -10.37
N GLY A 367 4.57 -11.24 -10.09
CA GLY A 367 4.54 -11.94 -8.81
C GLY A 367 5.62 -11.45 -7.83
N ILE A 368 6.01 -12.36 -6.93
CA ILE A 368 7.17 -12.21 -6.06
C ILE A 368 8.16 -13.32 -6.44
N GLU A 369 9.38 -12.92 -6.73
CA GLU A 369 10.43 -13.80 -7.22
C GLU A 369 11.58 -13.87 -6.23
N ALA A 370 12.21 -15.00 -6.11
CA ALA A 370 13.45 -15.16 -5.37
C ALA A 370 14.61 -15.50 -6.33
N PHE A 371 15.79 -15.10 -5.96
CA PHE A 371 17.04 -15.44 -6.60
C PHE A 371 17.90 -16.17 -5.58
N ILE A 372 17.94 -17.48 -5.70
CA ILE A 372 18.64 -18.38 -4.78
C ILE A 372 20.14 -18.21 -4.97
N ASN A 373 20.83 -17.90 -3.89
CA ASN A 373 22.28 -17.66 -3.88
C ASN A 373 23.05 -18.98 -3.73
N GLU A 374 23.73 -19.37 -4.78
CA GLU A 374 24.66 -20.52 -4.77
C GLU A 374 26.08 -19.98 -4.87
N LYS A 375 26.67 -19.56 -3.74
CA LYS A 375 28.06 -19.06 -3.65
C LYS A 375 28.35 -17.89 -4.60
N GLY A 376 27.47 -16.87 -4.57
CA GLY A 376 27.60 -15.66 -5.36
C GLY A 376 27.08 -15.79 -6.80
N LYS A 377 26.38 -16.87 -7.13
CA LYS A 377 25.59 -17.06 -8.35
C LYS A 377 24.15 -17.24 -7.99
N PHE A 378 23.25 -16.69 -8.79
CA PHE A 378 21.83 -16.68 -8.49
C PHE A 378 21.05 -17.47 -9.53
N SER A 379 20.12 -18.29 -9.04
CA SER A 379 19.11 -18.96 -9.85
C SER A 379 17.72 -18.48 -9.49
N LYS A 380 16.90 -18.17 -10.49
CA LYS A 380 15.54 -17.67 -10.29
C LYS A 380 14.60 -18.76 -9.78
N LYS A 381 13.76 -18.43 -8.78
CA LYS A 381 12.66 -19.23 -8.26
C LYS A 381 11.44 -18.36 -8.06
N GLU A 382 10.32 -18.73 -8.68
CA GLU A 382 9.03 -18.09 -8.42
C GLU A 382 8.51 -18.53 -7.05
N ILE A 383 8.25 -17.59 -6.13
CA ILE A 383 7.70 -17.86 -4.80
C ILE A 383 6.26 -17.44 -4.64
N CYS A 384 5.77 -16.54 -5.52
CA CYS A 384 4.37 -16.18 -5.61
C CYS A 384 3.99 -15.90 -7.07
N ASN A 385 3.16 -16.74 -7.65
CA ASN A 385 2.65 -16.63 -9.03
C ASN A 385 1.41 -15.74 -9.19
N LYS A 386 1.06 -14.98 -8.16
CA LYS A 386 -0.05 -14.02 -8.20
C LYS A 386 0.45 -12.70 -8.77
N ASN A 387 0.05 -12.38 -10.00
CA ASN A 387 0.43 -11.13 -10.62
C ASN A 387 -0.35 -9.96 -10.01
N GLY A 388 0.36 -9.03 -9.39
CA GLY A 388 -0.22 -7.90 -8.67
C GLY A 388 0.50 -6.59 -8.95
N TRP A 389 0.12 -5.61 -8.17
CA TRP A 389 0.88 -4.38 -8.00
C TRP A 389 1.54 -4.42 -6.62
N TRP A 390 2.44 -5.39 -6.45
CA TRP A 390 3.17 -5.57 -5.20
C TRP A 390 4.03 -4.35 -4.89
N ASN A 391 4.05 -3.90 -3.66
CA ASN A 391 4.77 -2.70 -3.24
C ASN A 391 6.01 -3.01 -2.41
N PHE A 392 5.92 -3.99 -1.51
CA PHE A 392 7.02 -4.38 -0.64
C PHE A 392 6.89 -5.84 -0.20
N VAL A 393 7.99 -6.36 0.34
CA VAL A 393 8.07 -7.62 1.06
C VAL A 393 8.97 -7.43 2.29
N THR A 394 8.52 -7.94 3.45
CA THR A 394 9.27 -7.88 4.72
C THR A 394 9.37 -9.28 5.29
N PRO A 395 10.59 -9.78 5.62
CA PRO A 395 10.80 -11.09 6.19
C PRO A 395 10.39 -11.14 7.65
N ILE A 396 9.80 -12.25 8.07
CA ILE A 396 9.30 -12.49 9.42
C ILE A 396 9.06 -13.99 9.61
N ASP A 397 9.45 -14.56 10.74
CA ASP A 397 9.03 -15.90 11.15
C ASP A 397 7.64 -15.76 11.81
N ILE A 398 6.58 -16.02 11.03
CA ILE A 398 5.17 -15.75 11.42
C ILE A 398 4.64 -16.80 12.38
N ASP A 399 4.98 -18.07 12.16
CA ASP A 399 4.42 -19.19 12.92
C ASP A 399 5.38 -19.82 13.93
N GLY A 400 6.62 -19.34 14.00
CA GLY A 400 7.60 -19.68 15.02
C GLY A 400 8.29 -21.01 14.75
N ASP A 401 8.35 -21.46 13.51
CA ASP A 401 8.98 -22.74 13.13
C ASP A 401 10.46 -22.59 12.74
N GLY A 402 10.95 -21.35 12.64
CA GLY A 402 12.34 -20.98 12.42
C GLY A 402 12.73 -20.81 10.95
N ASP A 403 11.80 -20.98 10.02
CA ASP A 403 12.01 -20.61 8.62
C ASP A 403 11.49 -19.20 8.31
N MET A 404 11.86 -18.67 7.14
CA MET A 404 11.56 -17.26 6.81
C MET A 404 10.30 -17.16 5.98
N ASP A 405 9.27 -16.57 6.58
CA ASP A 405 8.03 -16.15 5.94
C ASP A 405 8.11 -14.70 5.48
N PHE A 406 7.04 -14.22 4.85
CA PHE A 406 6.95 -12.82 4.44
C PHE A 406 5.56 -12.22 4.66
N ILE A 407 5.53 -10.94 5.03
CA ILE A 407 4.39 -10.08 4.74
C ILE A 407 4.66 -9.33 3.44
N ALA A 408 3.65 -9.28 2.57
CA ALA A 408 3.73 -8.61 1.27
C ALA A 408 2.56 -7.66 1.05
N GLY A 409 2.89 -6.40 0.74
CA GLY A 409 1.92 -5.35 0.44
C GLY A 409 1.61 -5.27 -1.06
N ASN A 410 0.33 -5.11 -1.37
CA ASN A 410 -0.21 -4.96 -2.71
C ASN A 410 -1.14 -3.75 -2.77
N GLN A 411 -1.95 -3.63 -3.82
CA GLN A 411 -2.91 -2.54 -4.03
C GLN A 411 -4.05 -2.51 -2.98
N GLY A 412 -4.38 -3.66 -2.37
CA GLY A 412 -5.58 -3.82 -1.54
C GLY A 412 -6.84 -4.03 -2.37
N GLU A 413 -7.94 -4.35 -1.67
CA GLU A 413 -9.21 -4.70 -2.34
C GLU A 413 -10.24 -3.56 -2.37
N ASN A 414 -9.99 -2.46 -1.67
CA ASN A 414 -10.87 -1.30 -1.65
C ASN A 414 -10.63 -0.40 -2.88
N THR A 415 -10.89 -0.95 -4.05
CA THR A 415 -10.73 -0.28 -5.35
C THR A 415 -11.85 -0.72 -6.29
N LYS A 416 -12.15 0.10 -7.31
CA LYS A 416 -13.08 -0.31 -8.38
C LYS A 416 -12.49 -1.40 -9.28
N LEU A 417 -11.17 -1.54 -9.28
CA LEU A 417 -10.47 -2.56 -10.04
C LEU A 417 -10.48 -3.86 -9.23
N GLN A 418 -11.20 -4.86 -9.71
CA GLN A 418 -11.40 -6.15 -9.03
C GLN A 418 -10.87 -7.28 -9.93
N PRO A 419 -9.53 -7.44 -10.05
CA PRO A 419 -8.97 -8.45 -10.92
C PRO A 419 -9.12 -9.86 -10.34
N ASP A 420 -9.27 -10.82 -11.25
CA ASP A 420 -9.10 -12.24 -11.00
C ASP A 420 -8.42 -12.93 -12.20
N VAL A 421 -8.19 -14.22 -12.10
CA VAL A 421 -7.51 -14.99 -13.15
C VAL A 421 -8.27 -15.02 -14.50
N ASN A 422 -9.59 -14.83 -14.48
CA ASN A 422 -10.43 -14.83 -15.67
C ASN A 422 -10.59 -13.41 -16.24
N GLN A 423 -10.59 -12.40 -15.37
CA GLN A 423 -10.79 -10.99 -15.70
C GLN A 423 -9.65 -10.14 -15.12
N PRO A 424 -8.40 -10.36 -15.58
CA PRO A 424 -7.25 -9.60 -15.10
C PRO A 424 -7.29 -8.15 -15.56
N ILE A 425 -6.65 -7.26 -14.82
CA ILE A 425 -6.29 -5.95 -15.33
C ILE A 425 -5.12 -6.16 -16.27
N ARG A 426 -5.16 -5.51 -17.44
CA ARG A 426 -4.12 -5.61 -18.45
C ARG A 426 -3.52 -4.26 -18.76
N MET A 427 -2.28 -4.26 -19.18
CA MET A 427 -1.67 -3.12 -19.85
C MET A 427 -1.10 -3.59 -21.18
N TYR A 428 -1.63 -3.05 -22.26
CA TYR A 428 -1.13 -3.23 -23.62
C TYR A 428 -0.13 -2.12 -23.92
N TYR A 429 1.09 -2.47 -24.28
CA TYR A 429 2.14 -1.52 -24.60
C TYR A 429 2.57 -1.68 -26.07
N ASN A 430 2.17 -0.75 -26.91
CA ASN A 430 2.43 -0.76 -28.36
C ASN A 430 2.32 0.66 -28.93
N ASP A 431 2.83 0.86 -30.13
CA ASP A 431 2.54 2.01 -30.98
C ASP A 431 1.18 1.80 -31.66
N PHE A 432 0.10 2.34 -31.06
CA PHE A 432 -1.26 2.10 -31.53
C PHE A 432 -1.67 3.00 -32.70
N ASP A 433 -1.01 4.14 -32.91
CA ASP A 433 -1.37 5.14 -33.92
C ASP A 433 -0.30 5.34 -35.00
N ASP A 434 0.74 4.49 -35.03
CA ASP A 434 1.85 4.48 -35.99
C ASP A 434 2.66 5.79 -36.01
N ASN A 435 2.79 6.44 -34.84
CA ASN A 435 3.54 7.68 -34.70
C ASN A 435 5.03 7.48 -34.28
N GLY A 436 5.43 6.21 -34.05
CA GLY A 436 6.78 5.82 -33.61
C GLY A 436 6.99 5.88 -32.11
N LYS A 437 5.97 6.20 -31.31
CA LYS A 437 5.96 6.14 -29.84
C LYS A 437 4.99 5.08 -29.39
N LYS A 438 5.33 4.38 -28.33
CA LYS A 438 4.44 3.37 -27.76
C LYS A 438 3.57 3.98 -26.65
N GLU A 439 2.31 3.60 -26.63
CA GLU A 439 1.36 3.93 -25.58
C GLU A 439 1.13 2.74 -24.66
N GLN A 440 0.91 3.04 -23.37
CA GLN A 440 0.48 2.10 -22.34
C GLN A 440 -1.03 2.20 -22.14
N VAL A 441 -1.78 1.27 -22.70
CA VAL A 441 -3.24 1.24 -22.56
C VAL A 441 -3.62 0.24 -21.48
N THR A 442 -3.94 0.75 -20.29
CA THR A 442 -4.47 -0.07 -19.20
C THR A 442 -5.94 -0.36 -19.43
N THR A 443 -6.34 -1.62 -19.22
CA THR A 443 -7.73 -2.10 -19.37
C THR A 443 -8.18 -2.85 -18.13
N TYR A 444 -9.49 -2.91 -17.92
CA TYR A 444 -10.13 -3.71 -16.89
C TYR A 444 -11.47 -4.25 -17.40
N TYR A 445 -12.03 -5.22 -16.69
CA TYR A 445 -13.32 -5.79 -17.05
C TYR A 445 -14.45 -5.06 -16.32
N LYS A 446 -15.49 -4.72 -17.07
CA LYS A 446 -16.79 -4.30 -16.57
C LYS A 446 -17.81 -5.32 -17.03
N GLN A 447 -18.30 -6.13 -16.11
CA GLN A 447 -19.01 -7.38 -16.46
C GLN A 447 -18.08 -8.25 -17.32
N ASP A 448 -18.52 -8.71 -18.49
CA ASP A 448 -17.72 -9.55 -19.39
C ASP A 448 -16.99 -8.76 -20.49
N MET A 449 -17.01 -7.44 -20.44
CA MET A 449 -16.42 -6.58 -21.45
C MET A 449 -15.11 -5.96 -20.95
N GLU A 450 -14.02 -6.20 -21.69
CA GLU A 450 -12.74 -5.54 -21.46
C GLU A 450 -12.75 -4.13 -22.05
N ILE A 451 -12.57 -3.12 -21.19
CA ILE A 451 -12.63 -1.71 -21.56
C ILE A 451 -11.36 -0.96 -21.10
N PRO A 452 -10.96 0.12 -21.79
CA PRO A 452 -9.88 0.97 -21.34
C PRO A 452 -10.20 1.62 -19.99
N LEU A 453 -9.17 1.76 -19.16
CA LEU A 453 -9.24 2.51 -17.90
C LEU A 453 -9.36 4.01 -18.18
N ALA A 454 -8.55 4.51 -19.11
CA ALA A 454 -8.52 5.92 -19.49
C ALA A 454 -9.81 6.38 -20.16
N SER A 455 -10.21 7.62 -19.89
CA SER A 455 -11.37 8.24 -20.53
C SER A 455 -11.14 8.41 -22.04
N LYS A 456 -12.25 8.57 -22.80
CA LYS A 456 -12.17 8.93 -24.23
C LYS A 456 -11.30 10.18 -24.45
N MET A 457 -11.46 11.18 -23.59
CA MET A 457 -10.74 12.45 -23.72
C MET A 457 -9.23 12.27 -23.54
N ASP A 458 -8.80 11.39 -22.66
CA ASP A 458 -7.38 11.15 -22.41
C ASP A 458 -6.76 10.28 -23.51
N LEU A 459 -7.50 9.27 -23.98
CA LEU A 459 -7.06 8.49 -25.15
C LEU A 459 -6.95 9.35 -26.41
N GLU A 460 -7.92 10.25 -26.67
CA GLU A 460 -7.88 11.09 -27.88
C GLU A 460 -6.78 12.17 -27.85
N LYS A 461 -6.34 12.61 -26.65
CA LYS A 461 -5.17 13.50 -26.53
C LYS A 461 -3.89 12.77 -26.89
N GLN A 462 -3.75 11.51 -26.48
CA GLN A 462 -2.58 10.70 -26.77
C GLN A 462 -2.61 10.14 -28.20
N MET A 463 -3.80 9.69 -28.64
CA MET A 463 -4.03 9.02 -29.93
C MET A 463 -5.17 9.72 -30.69
N PRO A 464 -4.89 10.71 -31.54
CA PRO A 464 -5.92 11.54 -32.18
C PRO A 464 -6.92 10.80 -33.07
N PHE A 465 -6.60 9.56 -33.53
CA PHE A 465 -7.54 8.76 -34.34
C PHE A 465 -8.80 8.37 -33.55
N ILE A 466 -8.74 8.28 -32.22
CA ILE A 466 -9.86 7.99 -31.32
C ILE A 466 -10.99 9.02 -31.51
N LYS A 467 -10.62 10.31 -31.64
CA LYS A 467 -11.58 11.40 -31.90
C LYS A 467 -12.29 11.23 -33.25
N LYS A 468 -11.59 10.72 -34.28
CA LYS A 468 -12.16 10.49 -35.59
C LYS A 468 -13.07 9.27 -35.59
N LYS A 469 -12.71 8.23 -34.84
CA LYS A 469 -13.46 6.96 -34.78
C LYS A 469 -14.75 7.12 -33.96
N TYR A 470 -14.69 7.84 -32.85
CA TYR A 470 -15.80 8.05 -31.90
C TYR A 470 -16.13 9.54 -31.78
N LEU A 471 -17.11 10.01 -32.53
CA LEU A 471 -17.54 11.43 -32.47
C LEU A 471 -18.23 11.73 -31.16
N PHE A 472 -19.08 10.82 -30.67
CA PHE A 472 -19.82 10.99 -29.43
C PHE A 472 -19.25 10.12 -28.29
N ALA A 473 -19.34 10.63 -27.06
CA ALA A 473 -18.93 9.87 -25.88
C ALA A 473 -19.81 8.61 -25.66
N ALA A 474 -21.08 8.66 -26.07
CA ALA A 474 -22.00 7.53 -25.99
C ALA A 474 -21.49 6.31 -26.78
N ASP A 475 -21.01 6.52 -27.99
CA ASP A 475 -20.50 5.44 -28.86
C ASP A 475 -19.23 4.81 -28.25
N TYR A 476 -18.37 5.65 -27.67
CA TYR A 476 -17.17 5.17 -26.98
C TYR A 476 -17.50 4.39 -25.70
N SER A 477 -18.51 4.81 -24.95
CA SER A 477 -18.86 4.24 -23.63
C SER A 477 -19.29 2.77 -23.67
N THR A 478 -19.67 2.28 -24.86
CA THR A 478 -20.08 0.89 -25.12
C THR A 478 -19.03 0.09 -25.89
N ALA A 479 -17.88 0.69 -26.22
CA ALA A 479 -16.83 0.05 -27.00
C ALA A 479 -15.88 -0.77 -26.11
N ALA A 480 -15.66 -2.02 -26.47
CA ALA A 480 -14.61 -2.84 -25.91
C ALA A 480 -13.23 -2.43 -26.44
N VAL A 481 -12.16 -2.82 -25.77
CA VAL A 481 -10.79 -2.57 -26.23
C VAL A 481 -10.55 -3.09 -27.65
N ALA A 482 -11.15 -4.23 -28.01
CA ALA A 482 -11.08 -4.83 -29.34
C ALA A 482 -11.86 -4.04 -30.41
N ASP A 483 -12.83 -3.21 -30.01
CA ASP A 483 -13.52 -2.30 -30.92
C ASP A 483 -12.71 -1.03 -31.18
N ILE A 484 -11.89 -0.63 -30.20
CA ILE A 484 -11.10 0.61 -30.26
C ILE A 484 -9.84 0.39 -31.08
N PHE A 485 -9.10 -0.66 -30.80
CA PHE A 485 -7.84 -1.01 -31.44
C PHE A 485 -7.99 -2.21 -32.38
N THR A 486 -7.14 -2.28 -33.40
CA THR A 486 -7.17 -3.43 -34.32
C THR A 486 -6.61 -4.68 -33.63
N GLY A 487 -7.13 -5.85 -34.04
CA GLY A 487 -6.64 -7.13 -33.51
C GLY A 487 -5.15 -7.37 -33.76
N GLU A 488 -4.57 -6.79 -34.82
CA GLU A 488 -3.14 -6.85 -35.09
C GLU A 488 -2.33 -6.06 -34.07
N LYS A 489 -2.73 -4.82 -33.76
CA LYS A 489 -2.08 -3.96 -32.76
C LYS A 489 -2.16 -4.57 -31.36
N LEU A 490 -3.30 -5.15 -30.98
CA LEU A 490 -3.46 -5.82 -29.70
C LEU A 490 -2.59 -7.09 -29.60
N LYS A 491 -2.50 -7.89 -30.66
CA LYS A 491 -1.68 -9.12 -30.69
C LYS A 491 -0.18 -8.85 -30.67
N SER A 492 0.26 -7.74 -31.27
CA SER A 492 1.67 -7.34 -31.31
C SER A 492 2.12 -6.54 -30.08
N ALA A 493 1.20 -6.16 -29.21
CA ALA A 493 1.51 -5.44 -27.99
C ALA A 493 2.27 -6.32 -26.97
N VAL A 494 3.19 -5.72 -26.25
CA VAL A 494 3.69 -6.31 -25.01
C VAL A 494 2.54 -6.27 -24.00
N LEU A 495 2.23 -7.41 -23.40
CA LEU A 495 1.08 -7.55 -22.52
C LEU A 495 1.55 -7.79 -21.08
N PHE A 496 1.08 -6.95 -20.16
CA PHE A 496 1.23 -7.12 -18.71
C PHE A 496 -0.14 -7.43 -18.12
N ASN A 497 -0.17 -8.30 -17.08
CA ASN A 497 -1.39 -8.70 -16.42
C ASN A 497 -1.26 -8.52 -14.91
N ALA A 498 -2.35 -8.14 -14.26
CA ALA A 498 -2.52 -8.22 -12.81
C ALA A 498 -3.84 -8.93 -12.51
N ASP A 499 -3.78 -10.03 -11.77
CA ASP A 499 -4.91 -10.88 -11.43
C ASP A 499 -5.16 -10.95 -9.91
N TYR A 500 -4.33 -10.24 -9.11
CA TYR A 500 -4.39 -10.31 -7.66
C TYR A 500 -3.98 -8.99 -7.00
N PHE A 501 -4.83 -8.44 -6.15
CA PHE A 501 -4.59 -7.17 -5.46
C PHE A 501 -4.56 -7.26 -3.93
N SER A 502 -4.83 -8.43 -3.37
CA SER A 502 -4.88 -8.58 -1.92
C SER A 502 -3.50 -8.42 -1.28
N ASN A 503 -3.42 -7.67 -0.19
CA ASN A 503 -2.30 -7.71 0.73
C ASN A 503 -2.26 -9.09 1.40
N SER A 504 -1.08 -9.69 1.53
CA SER A 504 -0.97 -11.11 1.88
C SER A 504 0.22 -11.41 2.79
N VAL A 505 0.21 -12.59 3.38
CA VAL A 505 1.41 -13.24 3.92
C VAL A 505 1.76 -14.44 3.05
N LEU A 506 3.03 -14.75 2.98
CA LEU A 506 3.58 -15.91 2.32
C LEU A 506 4.20 -16.78 3.41
N ILE A 507 3.65 -17.96 3.63
CA ILE A 507 4.11 -18.92 4.65
C ILE A 507 5.01 -19.94 3.97
N ASN A 508 6.25 -20.06 4.44
CA ASN A 508 7.28 -20.97 3.94
C ASN A 508 7.03 -22.40 4.46
N ASP A 509 7.49 -23.39 3.76
CA ASP A 509 7.51 -24.79 4.21
C ASP A 509 8.91 -25.27 4.63
N GLY A 510 9.84 -24.34 4.86
CA GLY A 510 11.25 -24.58 5.17
C GLY A 510 12.09 -25.05 3.99
N LYS A 511 11.51 -25.13 2.79
CA LYS A 511 12.19 -25.53 1.54
C LYS A 511 12.08 -24.45 0.46
N GLY A 512 11.62 -23.26 0.87
CA GLY A 512 11.40 -22.14 -0.02
C GLY A 512 10.18 -22.31 -0.93
N ASN A 513 9.17 -23.12 -0.56
CA ASN A 513 7.87 -23.11 -1.20
C ASN A 513 6.89 -22.35 -0.29
N PHE A 514 6.07 -21.50 -0.89
CA PHE A 514 5.24 -20.56 -0.14
C PHE A 514 3.76 -20.77 -0.38
N GLU A 515 2.99 -20.77 0.71
CA GLU A 515 1.53 -20.66 0.68
C GLU A 515 1.15 -19.18 0.81
N VAL A 516 0.43 -18.64 -0.17
CA VAL A 516 -0.05 -17.25 -0.15
C VAL A 516 -1.38 -17.17 0.55
N LYS A 517 -1.44 -16.49 1.70
CA LYS A 517 -2.65 -16.27 2.49
C LYS A 517 -3.02 -14.80 2.51
N LYS A 518 -4.28 -14.51 2.20
CA LYS A 518 -4.84 -13.16 2.25
C LYS A 518 -4.91 -12.64 3.68
N LEU A 519 -4.47 -11.41 3.91
CA LEU A 519 -4.66 -10.70 5.17
C LEU A 519 -6.15 -10.39 5.44
N PRO A 520 -6.55 -10.15 6.70
CA PRO A 520 -7.91 -9.72 7.04
C PRO A 520 -8.37 -8.49 6.27
N TRP A 521 -9.70 -8.33 6.10
CA TRP A 521 -10.30 -7.29 5.27
C TRP A 521 -9.89 -5.86 5.65
N GLN A 522 -9.62 -5.59 6.93
CA GLN A 522 -9.16 -4.28 7.38
C GLN A 522 -7.81 -3.89 6.77
N ALA A 523 -6.93 -4.88 6.56
CA ALA A 523 -5.66 -4.67 5.87
C ALA A 523 -5.83 -4.51 4.34
N GLN A 524 -7.03 -4.78 3.79
CA GLN A 524 -7.34 -4.62 2.37
C GLN A 524 -7.92 -3.24 2.01
N LEU A 525 -8.13 -2.38 3.01
CA LEU A 525 -8.81 -1.08 2.81
C LEU A 525 -7.98 -0.08 1.99
N SER A 526 -6.67 -0.27 1.92
CA SER A 526 -5.75 0.57 1.13
C SER A 526 -4.56 -0.26 0.65
N CYS A 527 -3.78 0.27 -0.27
CA CYS A 527 -2.49 -0.32 -0.58
C CYS A 527 -1.59 -0.25 0.66
N LEU A 528 -0.80 -1.31 0.89
CA LEU A 528 0.25 -1.31 1.89
C LEU A 528 1.59 -1.01 1.22
N LYS A 529 2.39 -0.15 1.86
CA LYS A 529 3.67 0.34 1.34
C LYS A 529 4.86 -0.11 2.17
N ASP A 530 4.64 -0.39 3.47
CA ASP A 530 5.68 -0.90 4.36
C ASP A 530 5.07 -1.56 5.60
N ALA A 531 5.88 -2.36 6.30
CA ALA A 531 5.50 -3.04 7.51
C ALA A 531 6.70 -3.21 8.45
N VAL A 532 6.44 -3.18 9.76
CA VAL A 532 7.44 -3.44 10.79
C VAL A 532 6.92 -4.41 11.84
N ILE A 533 7.81 -5.26 12.33
CA ILE A 533 7.52 -6.23 13.38
C ILE A 533 7.44 -5.51 14.73
N ILE A 534 6.37 -5.79 15.47
CA ILE A 534 6.10 -5.26 16.80
C ILE A 534 5.61 -6.39 17.72
N ASP A 535 5.57 -6.16 19.02
CA ASP A 535 4.81 -6.96 19.99
C ASP A 535 3.72 -6.04 20.58
N ALA A 536 2.60 -5.95 19.89
CA ALA A 536 1.56 -4.98 20.18
C ALA A 536 0.76 -5.31 21.45
N ASN A 537 0.62 -6.59 21.78
CA ASN A 537 -0.19 -7.07 22.90
C ASN A 537 0.63 -7.63 24.07
N GLY A 538 1.93 -7.90 23.88
CA GLY A 538 2.87 -8.40 24.87
C GLY A 538 2.84 -9.92 25.05
N ASP A 539 2.39 -10.67 24.05
CA ASP A 539 2.35 -12.14 24.07
C ASP A 539 3.61 -12.80 23.49
N GLN A 540 4.56 -11.99 23.00
CA GLN A 540 5.83 -12.38 22.37
C GLN A 540 5.70 -13.05 20.99
N LEU A 541 4.51 -13.11 20.44
CA LEU A 541 4.34 -13.44 19.02
C LEU A 541 4.66 -12.20 18.15
N PRO A 542 5.21 -12.37 16.97
CA PRO A 542 5.51 -11.24 16.09
C PRO A 542 4.21 -10.68 15.49
N ASP A 543 3.71 -9.60 16.08
CA ASP A 543 2.66 -8.78 15.48
C ASP A 543 3.26 -7.84 14.42
N ILE A 544 2.42 -7.25 13.59
CA ILE A 544 2.88 -6.41 12.49
C ILE A 544 2.15 -5.07 12.49
N LEU A 545 2.89 -3.97 12.53
CA LEU A 545 2.37 -2.64 12.20
C LEU A 545 2.55 -2.40 10.71
N THR A 546 1.46 -2.10 10.01
CA THR A 546 1.49 -1.79 8.57
C THR A 546 1.18 -0.33 8.31
N GLY A 547 1.81 0.21 7.28
CA GLY A 547 1.55 1.53 6.75
C GLY A 547 1.30 1.51 5.25
N GLY A 548 0.57 2.50 4.75
CA GLY A 548 0.24 2.49 3.32
C GLY A 548 -0.27 3.83 2.81
N ASN A 549 -1.26 3.74 1.95
CA ASN A 549 -1.85 4.79 1.12
C ASN A 549 -1.02 5.14 -0.12
N TYR A 550 -1.72 5.60 -1.15
CA TYR A 550 -1.12 6.11 -2.37
C TYR A 550 -2.03 7.18 -2.99
N PHE A 551 -1.55 8.42 -3.04
CA PHE A 551 -2.38 9.56 -3.42
C PHE A 551 -2.27 9.93 -4.89
N ALA A 552 -1.13 9.65 -5.49
CA ALA A 552 -0.77 10.04 -6.84
C ALA A 552 -1.20 8.99 -7.89
N GLN A 553 -2.47 8.57 -7.84
CA GLN A 553 -3.07 7.66 -8.82
C GLN A 553 -3.89 8.42 -9.87
N ALA A 554 -4.09 7.80 -11.04
CA ALA A 554 -5.01 8.32 -12.04
C ALA A 554 -6.42 8.47 -11.45
N ILE A 555 -7.14 9.50 -11.89
CA ILE A 555 -8.48 9.82 -11.35
C ILE A 555 -9.46 8.66 -11.54
N GLU A 556 -9.26 7.83 -12.55
CA GLU A 556 -10.06 6.66 -12.85
C GLU A 556 -9.89 5.53 -11.84
N ILE A 557 -8.74 5.47 -11.15
CA ILE A 557 -8.45 4.46 -10.10
C ILE A 557 -8.94 4.94 -8.74
N ASN A 558 -8.96 6.23 -8.51
CA ASN A 558 -9.15 6.93 -7.25
C ASN A 558 -7.92 6.85 -6.32
N ARG A 559 -7.95 7.70 -5.31
CA ARG A 559 -6.93 7.80 -4.29
C ARG A 559 -7.09 6.68 -3.25
N ASN A 560 -6.00 6.01 -2.90
CA ASN A 560 -5.96 5.07 -1.78
C ASN A 560 -5.57 5.84 -0.51
N ASP A 561 -6.50 6.03 0.42
CA ASP A 561 -6.28 6.87 1.62
C ASP A 561 -6.98 6.33 2.89
N ALA A 562 -7.34 5.05 2.90
CA ALA A 562 -8.10 4.44 3.99
C ALA A 562 -7.24 3.72 5.04
N ASN A 563 -5.90 3.81 4.97
CA ASN A 563 -5.00 3.28 6.00
C ASN A 563 -4.60 4.38 6.98
N PHE A 564 -4.80 4.15 8.28
CA PHE A 564 -4.44 5.03 9.38
C PHE A 564 -3.51 4.35 10.41
N GLY A 565 -2.79 3.32 9.97
CA GLY A 565 -2.05 2.39 10.79
C GLY A 565 -2.93 1.18 11.15
N THR A 566 -2.61 0.02 10.56
CA THR A 566 -3.26 -1.25 10.86
C THR A 566 -2.28 -2.15 11.60
N VAL A 567 -2.71 -2.67 12.75
CA VAL A 567 -1.95 -3.66 13.51
C VAL A 567 -2.54 -5.03 13.22
N LEU A 568 -1.70 -5.95 12.79
CA LEU A 568 -2.03 -7.35 12.57
C LEU A 568 -1.58 -8.11 13.81
N ILE A 569 -2.52 -8.51 14.66
CA ILE A 569 -2.26 -9.32 15.86
C ILE A 569 -2.13 -10.77 15.43
N ASN A 570 -0.96 -11.34 15.63
CA ASN A 570 -0.67 -12.74 15.29
C ASN A 570 -1.41 -13.69 16.24
N LYS A 571 -2.04 -14.71 15.66
CA LYS A 571 -2.75 -15.78 16.40
C LYS A 571 -2.04 -17.13 16.27
N GLY A 572 -0.85 -17.14 15.69
CA GLY A 572 -0.08 -18.32 15.33
C GLY A 572 -0.56 -18.95 14.00
N LYS A 573 0.28 -19.78 13.39
CA LYS A 573 0.01 -20.54 12.16
C LYS A 573 -0.37 -19.67 10.95
N GLY A 574 0.16 -18.44 10.90
CA GLY A 574 -0.12 -17.52 9.80
C GLY A 574 -1.51 -16.88 9.84
N GLU A 575 -2.22 -16.95 10.98
CA GLU A 575 -3.52 -16.32 11.16
C GLU A 575 -3.39 -14.98 11.90
N PHE A 576 -4.06 -13.95 11.39
CA PHE A 576 -4.05 -12.60 11.96
C PHE A 576 -5.45 -12.08 12.24
N VAL A 577 -5.55 -11.27 13.29
CA VAL A 577 -6.67 -10.36 13.52
C VAL A 577 -6.18 -8.94 13.29
N ALA A 578 -6.80 -8.22 12.37
CA ALA A 578 -6.43 -6.84 12.09
C ALA A 578 -7.23 -5.88 12.96
N GLU A 579 -6.53 -4.92 13.54
CA GLU A 579 -7.06 -3.86 14.38
C GLU A 579 -6.51 -2.50 13.94
N SER A 580 -7.22 -1.42 14.24
CA SER A 580 -6.64 -0.08 14.15
C SER A 580 -5.58 0.09 15.23
N ILE A 581 -4.51 0.80 14.90
CA ILE A 581 -3.49 1.16 15.87
C ILE A 581 -4.13 1.90 17.06
N ASN A 582 -3.77 1.51 18.29
CA ASN A 582 -4.32 2.10 19.51
C ASN A 582 -3.51 3.33 19.93
N GLY A 583 -4.19 4.43 20.27
CA GLY A 583 -3.61 5.63 20.87
C GLY A 583 -3.10 6.69 19.89
N VAL A 584 -2.81 6.33 18.64
CA VAL A 584 -2.35 7.26 17.59
C VAL A 584 -3.08 7.03 16.28
N LEU A 585 -2.99 7.98 15.35
CA LEU A 585 -3.44 7.83 13.97
C LEU A 585 -2.27 8.16 13.04
N ILE A 586 -1.89 7.22 12.21
CA ILE A 586 -0.85 7.40 11.19
C ILE A 586 -1.54 7.82 9.90
N LYS A 587 -1.57 9.11 9.63
CA LYS A 587 -2.25 9.69 8.46
C LYS A 587 -1.29 9.82 7.27
N ASN A 588 -1.88 10.07 6.12
CA ASN A 588 -1.22 10.37 4.84
C ASN A 588 -0.49 9.16 4.24
N GLN A 589 0.33 9.40 3.23
CA GLN A 589 1.04 8.36 2.50
C GLN A 589 2.35 8.02 3.22
N ILE A 590 2.50 6.77 3.59
CA ILE A 590 3.70 6.25 4.26
C ILE A 590 4.63 5.69 3.18
N SER A 591 5.92 6.03 3.25
CA SER A 591 6.98 5.43 2.44
C SER A 591 7.72 4.34 3.20
N HIS A 592 8.14 4.63 4.45
CA HIS A 592 8.92 3.70 5.26
C HIS A 592 8.52 3.73 6.73
N ILE A 593 8.64 2.58 7.39
CA ILE A 593 8.51 2.42 8.85
C ILE A 593 9.73 1.63 9.33
N LEU A 594 10.59 2.24 10.13
CA LEU A 594 11.77 1.56 10.66
C LEU A 594 11.79 1.56 12.20
N PRO A 595 12.28 0.48 12.83
CA PRO A 595 12.54 0.49 14.26
C PRO A 595 13.73 1.39 14.55
N ILE A 596 13.70 2.04 15.72
CA ILE A 596 14.79 2.86 16.23
C ILE A 596 14.89 2.73 17.76
N ARG A 597 16.10 2.66 18.28
CA ARG A 597 16.34 2.60 19.73
C ARG A 597 16.53 3.99 20.30
N ILE A 598 15.62 4.40 21.18
CA ILE A 598 15.68 5.67 21.91
C ILE A 598 15.67 5.38 23.41
N ASN A 599 16.73 5.80 24.13
CA ASN A 599 16.86 5.53 25.56
C ASN A 599 16.65 4.04 25.92
N LYS A 600 17.27 3.12 25.18
CA LYS A 600 17.16 1.66 25.32
C LYS A 600 15.76 1.08 25.05
N ASN A 601 14.81 1.89 24.63
CA ASN A 601 13.49 1.42 24.24
C ASN A 601 13.36 1.42 22.72
N THR A 602 12.64 0.45 22.19
CA THR A 602 12.25 0.46 20.77
C THR A 602 11.16 1.49 20.55
N ALA A 603 11.34 2.32 19.55
CA ALA A 603 10.36 3.21 18.95
C ALA A 603 10.33 2.95 17.44
N TYR A 604 9.38 3.56 16.76
CA TYR A 604 9.24 3.39 15.30
C TYR A 604 9.20 4.76 14.65
N ILE A 605 10.10 4.97 13.69
CA ILE A 605 10.13 6.18 12.88
C ILE A 605 9.40 5.92 11.57
N ILE A 606 8.52 6.84 11.20
CA ILE A 606 7.61 6.73 10.06
C ILE A 606 7.88 7.89 9.12
N ALA A 607 8.41 7.58 7.95
CA ALA A 607 8.59 8.54 6.88
C ALA A 607 7.29 8.66 6.07
N ARG A 608 6.81 9.90 5.90
CA ARG A 608 5.55 10.19 5.22
C ARG A 608 5.77 11.13 4.06
N ASN A 609 5.23 10.77 2.90
CA ASN A 609 5.30 11.62 1.72
C ASN A 609 4.44 12.87 1.91
N ASN A 610 5.02 14.02 1.57
CA ASN A 610 4.39 15.34 1.65
C ASN A 610 3.80 15.66 3.04
N ASP A 611 4.49 15.20 4.10
CA ASP A 611 4.10 15.40 5.50
C ASP A 611 5.31 15.33 6.45
N ALA A 612 5.07 15.66 7.71
CA ALA A 612 6.08 15.55 8.77
C ALA A 612 6.40 14.08 9.06
N VAL A 613 7.67 13.79 9.35
CA VAL A 613 8.07 12.50 9.92
C VAL A 613 7.41 12.31 11.28
N MET A 614 7.07 11.09 11.63
CA MET A 614 6.43 10.73 12.89
C MET A 614 7.27 9.70 13.63
N VAL A 615 7.36 9.83 14.96
CA VAL A 615 8.01 8.84 15.84
C VAL A 615 6.99 8.39 16.86
N ILE A 616 6.75 7.08 16.94
CA ILE A 616 5.80 6.48 17.88
C ILE A 616 6.48 5.45 18.77
N LYS A 617 5.91 5.26 19.96
CA LYS A 617 6.40 4.28 20.93
C LYS A 617 5.23 3.59 21.63
#